data_c0d4f9fee0ff996c0d90d922c51ebe9a
#
_entry.id   c0d4f9fee0ff996c0d90d922c51ebe9a
#
_cell.length_a   1.000
_cell.length_b   1.000
_cell.length_c   1.000
_cell.angle_alpha   90.00
_cell.angle_beta   90.00
_cell.angle_gamma   90.00
#
_symmetry.space_group_name_H-M   'P 1'
#
loop_
_entity.id
_entity.type
_entity.pdbx_description
1 polymer ?
#
loop_
_entity_poly.entity_id
_entity_poly.type
_entity_poly.pdbx_seq_one_letter_code
_entity_poly.pdbx_strand_id
1 'polypeptide(L)'
;GEAHENGVRSVMAIPLSYTDSNYGVLYVCADRTDAFDQREKIVLQALGRAVANGINAIESGRILSANKVIELEFTVDDRDLLLSKLSGRAGGEIASAGTVTQEDGSLRLYLTTEGADTEEVLAVLDGEETVREASCVAEHDGEALFDVTVTDSLIATLVDHGAVPKSIVSENGIARYAIELPYEAEAREVFGLVEDNYQSTDLVGYHEHERPVQTQQEFRAALAERFTDRQETALRTAYLGGFFEWPREVDGDELADGMDISRPTYHQHLRAAQHKVFEELFESGY
;
A
#
# COMPACT_ATOMS: atom_id res chain seq x y z
N GLY A 1 12.35 44.53 6.53
CA GLY A 1 11.63 43.81 5.57
C GLY A 1 10.14 43.82 5.83
N GLU A 2 9.37 43.32 4.92
CA GLU A 2 7.89 43.32 4.84
C GLU A 2 7.13 42.85 6.08
N ALA A 3 7.72 41.97 6.91
CA ALA A 3 7.09 41.49 8.13
C ALA A 3 6.90 42.58 9.21
N HIS A 4 7.73 43.62 9.22
CA HIS A 4 7.62 44.74 10.17
C HIS A 4 6.55 45.76 9.78
N GLU A 5 6.25 45.87 8.49
CA GLU A 5 5.21 46.77 7.98
C GLU A 5 3.79 46.23 8.28
N ASN A 6 3.64 44.95 8.44
CA ASN A 6 2.36 44.26 8.74
C ASN A 6 2.10 44.02 10.24
N GLY A 7 2.85 44.66 11.15
CA GLY A 7 2.61 44.59 12.58
C GLY A 7 3.01 43.23 13.23
N VAL A 8 3.73 42.38 12.54
CA VAL A 8 4.18 41.05 13.06
C VAL A 8 5.28 41.28 14.09
N ARG A 9 5.11 40.69 15.32
CA ARG A 9 6.06 40.76 16.43
C ARG A 9 6.64 39.42 16.85
N SER A 10 5.98 38.31 16.49
CA SER A 10 6.48 36.96 16.68
C SER A 10 6.19 36.13 15.44
N VAL A 11 7.13 35.24 15.08
CA VAL A 11 6.98 34.29 13.98
C VAL A 11 7.43 32.92 14.46
N MET A 12 6.67 31.90 14.16
CA MET A 12 7.05 30.50 14.34
C MET A 12 6.99 29.77 13.00
N ALA A 13 8.08 29.09 12.64
CA ALA A 13 8.17 28.22 11.47
C ALA A 13 7.93 26.77 11.90
N ILE A 14 7.01 26.10 11.25
CA ILE A 14 6.60 24.72 11.54
C ILE A 14 6.86 23.90 10.28
N PRO A 15 7.76 22.92 10.29
CA PRO A 15 7.97 22.06 9.14
C PRO A 15 6.72 21.20 8.90
N LEU A 16 6.32 21.11 7.64
CA LEU A 16 5.29 20.19 7.16
C LEU A 16 6.01 18.95 6.63
N SER A 17 6.42 18.07 7.52
CA SER A 17 7.15 16.86 7.19
C SER A 17 6.39 15.61 7.67
N TYR A 18 6.39 14.58 6.82
CA TYR A 18 5.84 13.27 7.11
C TYR A 18 6.90 12.23 6.74
N THR A 19 7.31 11.43 7.70
CA THR A 19 8.46 10.53 7.59
C THR A 19 9.68 11.29 7.04
N ASP A 20 10.24 10.93 5.90
CA ASP A 20 11.37 11.59 5.26
C ASP A 20 10.98 12.66 4.23
N SER A 21 9.68 12.79 3.93
CA SER A 21 9.18 13.77 2.96
C SER A 21 8.94 15.13 3.60
N ASN A 22 9.43 16.21 2.96
CA ASN A 22 9.26 17.58 3.41
C ASN A 22 8.38 18.38 2.41
N TYR A 23 7.14 18.62 2.80
CA TYR A 23 6.14 19.33 2.00
C TYR A 23 6.23 20.87 2.11
N GLY A 24 7.10 21.38 2.96
CA GLY A 24 7.30 22.81 3.12
C GLY A 24 7.30 23.28 4.57
N VAL A 25 7.05 24.58 4.75
CA VAL A 25 7.06 25.23 6.07
C VAL A 25 5.82 26.08 6.25
N LEU A 26 5.09 25.87 7.33
CA LEU A 26 4.00 26.75 7.77
C LEU A 26 4.54 27.86 8.67
N TYR A 27 4.30 29.11 8.30
CA TYR A 27 4.63 30.26 9.15
C TYR A 27 3.39 30.73 9.91
N VAL A 28 3.49 30.79 11.23
CA VAL A 28 2.46 31.37 12.09
C VAL A 28 3.00 32.68 12.67
N CYS A 29 2.26 33.77 12.45
CA CYS A 29 2.64 35.11 12.84
C CYS A 29 1.71 35.65 13.94
N ALA A 30 2.24 36.45 14.85
CA ALA A 30 1.47 37.16 15.87
C ALA A 30 1.92 38.61 16.01
N ASP A 31 1.00 39.47 16.43
CA ASP A 31 1.20 40.93 16.64
C ASP A 31 1.75 41.26 18.02
N ARG A 32 1.96 40.28 18.88
CA ARG A 32 2.56 40.37 20.24
C ARG A 32 3.92 39.71 20.29
N THR A 33 4.81 40.18 21.15
CA THR A 33 6.07 39.52 21.47
C THR A 33 5.82 38.27 22.34
N ASP A 34 6.71 37.28 22.20
CA ASP A 34 6.65 36.00 22.97
C ASP A 34 5.28 35.31 22.85
N ALA A 35 4.68 35.34 21.65
CA ALA A 35 3.34 34.82 21.37
C ALA A 35 3.27 33.28 21.47
N PHE A 36 4.37 32.57 21.34
CA PHE A 36 4.41 31.11 21.25
C PHE A 36 5.13 30.51 22.45
N ASP A 37 4.34 30.07 23.44
CA ASP A 37 4.85 29.31 24.58
C ASP A 37 5.12 27.83 24.25
N GLN A 38 5.57 27.05 25.22
CA GLN A 38 5.89 25.64 25.01
C GLN A 38 4.67 24.78 24.62
N ARG A 39 3.48 25.13 25.11
CA ARG A 39 2.24 24.41 24.79
C ARG A 39 1.79 24.71 23.36
N GLU A 40 1.83 25.99 22.98
CA GLU A 40 1.52 26.43 21.62
C GLU A 40 2.46 25.79 20.61
N LYS A 41 3.76 25.68 20.91
CA LYS A 41 4.74 24.97 20.07
C LYS A 41 4.38 23.51 19.85
N ILE A 42 4.03 22.78 20.91
CA ILE A 42 3.64 21.35 20.80
C ILE A 42 2.38 21.19 19.94
N VAL A 43 1.37 22.03 20.16
CA VAL A 43 0.11 21.97 19.40
C VAL A 43 0.35 22.29 17.93
N LEU A 44 1.13 23.34 17.63
CA LEU A 44 1.43 23.75 16.26
C LEU A 44 2.30 22.72 15.53
N GLN A 45 3.24 22.06 16.22
CA GLN A 45 4.01 20.95 15.64
C GLN A 45 3.12 19.74 15.33
N ALA A 46 2.17 19.40 16.23
CA ALA A 46 1.21 18.33 15.99
C ALA A 46 0.30 18.67 14.78
N LEU A 47 -0.12 19.94 14.65
CA LEU A 47 -0.87 20.41 13.49
C LEU A 47 -0.05 20.29 12.21
N GLY A 48 1.25 20.68 12.23
CA GLY A 48 2.14 20.56 11.09
C GLY A 48 2.26 19.11 10.59
N ARG A 49 2.39 18.16 11.50
CA ARG A 49 2.41 16.71 11.16
C ARG A 49 1.06 16.25 10.59
N ALA A 50 -0.05 16.67 11.20
CA ALA A 50 -1.38 16.31 10.69
C ALA A 50 -1.63 16.85 9.28
N VAL A 51 -1.19 18.09 9.00
CA VAL A 51 -1.26 18.69 7.65
C VAL A 51 -0.38 17.92 6.67
N ALA A 52 0.86 17.61 7.05
CA ALA A 52 1.78 16.85 6.19
C ALA A 52 1.23 15.46 5.86
N ASN A 53 0.67 14.75 6.87
CA ASN A 53 0.00 13.46 6.66
C ASN A 53 -1.20 13.60 5.71
N GLY A 54 -2.01 14.66 5.87
CA GLY A 54 -3.12 14.95 4.96
C GLY A 54 -2.65 15.23 3.52
N ILE A 55 -1.54 15.94 3.34
CA ILE A 55 -0.95 16.19 2.01
C ILE A 55 -0.49 14.85 1.40
N ASN A 56 0.25 14.04 2.15
CA ASN A 56 0.70 12.73 1.69
C ASN A 56 -0.48 11.82 1.28
N ALA A 57 -1.54 11.79 2.08
CA ALA A 57 -2.74 11.02 1.75
C ALA A 57 -3.46 11.53 0.48
N ILE A 58 -3.48 12.86 0.26
CA ILE A 58 -4.04 13.47 -0.96
C ILE A 58 -3.15 13.15 -2.17
N GLU A 59 -1.84 13.24 -2.04
CA GLU A 59 -0.90 12.92 -3.13
C GLU A 59 -0.97 11.45 -3.50
N SER A 60 -0.96 10.55 -2.54
CA SER A 60 -1.19 9.12 -2.79
C SER A 60 -2.56 8.84 -3.43
N GLY A 61 -3.61 9.54 -2.99
CA GLY A 61 -4.94 9.46 -3.62
C GLY A 61 -5.01 10.07 -5.03
N ARG A 62 -4.10 11.01 -5.37
CA ARG A 62 -4.00 11.60 -6.73
C ARG A 62 -3.47 10.60 -7.75
N ILE A 63 -2.62 9.66 -7.35
CA ILE A 63 -2.15 8.58 -8.23
C ILE A 63 -3.33 7.75 -8.70
N LEU A 64 -4.20 7.36 -7.77
CA LEU A 64 -5.39 6.57 -8.07
C LEU A 64 -6.42 7.31 -8.95
N SER A 65 -6.29 8.64 -9.07
CA SER A 65 -7.16 9.50 -9.86
C SER A 65 -6.46 10.23 -11.03
N ALA A 66 -5.16 10.01 -11.22
CA ALA A 66 -4.41 10.65 -12.30
C ALA A 66 -4.66 9.93 -13.63
N ASN A 67 -4.99 10.69 -14.68
CA ASN A 67 -5.13 10.14 -16.03
C ASN A 67 -3.79 9.73 -16.66
N LYS A 68 -2.67 10.19 -16.10
CA LYS A 68 -1.31 9.88 -16.56
C LYS A 68 -0.46 9.48 -15.37
N VAL A 69 0.23 8.37 -15.50
CA VAL A 69 1.18 7.83 -14.53
C VAL A 69 2.49 7.49 -15.21
N ILE A 70 3.56 7.55 -14.43
CA ILE A 70 4.87 7.05 -14.83
C ILE A 70 5.04 5.68 -14.18
N GLU A 71 5.22 4.66 -14.99
CA GLU A 71 5.69 3.36 -14.56
C GLU A 71 7.20 3.32 -14.63
N LEU A 72 7.81 3.06 -13.49
CA LEU A 72 9.24 2.96 -13.33
C LEU A 72 9.60 1.53 -12.97
N GLU A 73 10.43 0.89 -13.81
CA GLU A 73 10.97 -0.43 -13.54
C GLU A 73 12.48 -0.33 -13.30
N PHE A 74 12.95 -0.92 -12.20
CA PHE A 74 14.38 -0.98 -11.88
C PHE A 74 14.71 -2.26 -11.12
N THR A 75 15.98 -2.62 -11.17
CA THR A 75 16.53 -3.74 -10.40
C THR A 75 17.53 -3.22 -9.38
N VAL A 76 17.61 -3.90 -8.26
CA VAL A 76 18.59 -3.65 -7.20
C VAL A 76 19.29 -4.95 -6.87
N ASP A 77 20.60 -5.01 -7.13
CA ASP A 77 21.49 -6.10 -6.72
C ASP A 77 22.21 -5.69 -5.44
N ASP A 78 21.47 -5.65 -4.33
CA ASP A 78 21.98 -5.34 -3.01
C ASP A 78 21.58 -6.45 -2.03
N ARG A 79 22.58 -7.17 -1.56
CA ARG A 79 22.39 -8.32 -0.65
C ARG A 79 21.94 -7.93 0.75
N ASP A 80 21.96 -6.64 1.08
CA ASP A 80 21.47 -6.13 2.36
C ASP A 80 19.97 -5.83 2.33
N LEU A 81 19.35 -5.74 1.15
CA LEU A 81 17.90 -5.64 1.02
C LEU A 81 17.18 -6.91 1.49
N LEU A 82 16.09 -6.73 2.24
CA LEU A 82 15.30 -7.84 2.81
C LEU A 82 14.91 -8.88 1.76
N LEU A 83 14.29 -8.46 0.64
CA LEU A 83 13.83 -9.39 -0.39
C LEU A 83 15.00 -10.09 -1.09
N SER A 84 16.10 -9.39 -1.33
CA SER A 84 17.32 -9.96 -1.90
C SER A 84 17.96 -10.99 -0.96
N LYS A 85 18.00 -10.70 0.35
CA LYS A 85 18.42 -11.69 1.36
C LYS A 85 17.54 -12.94 1.35
N LEU A 86 16.23 -12.75 1.31
CA LEU A 86 15.27 -13.86 1.31
C LEU A 86 15.50 -14.77 0.10
N SER A 87 15.44 -14.23 -1.14
CA SER A 87 15.61 -15.04 -2.34
C SER A 87 17.03 -15.59 -2.51
N GLY A 88 18.04 -14.87 -2.01
CA GLY A 88 19.43 -15.30 -2.07
C GLY A 88 19.78 -16.41 -1.08
N ARG A 89 19.07 -16.54 0.05
CA ARG A 89 19.33 -17.55 1.09
C ARG A 89 18.34 -18.70 1.04
N ALA A 90 17.04 -18.40 1.00
CA ALA A 90 16.02 -19.43 0.97
C ALA A 90 15.80 -20.02 -0.44
N GLY A 91 16.38 -19.39 -1.47
CA GLY A 91 16.14 -19.77 -2.87
C GLY A 91 14.75 -19.38 -3.36
N GLY A 92 14.40 -19.83 -4.56
CA GLY A 92 13.11 -19.58 -5.16
C GLY A 92 12.85 -18.10 -5.49
N GLU A 93 11.59 -17.83 -5.82
CA GLU A 93 11.09 -16.48 -6.07
C GLU A 93 10.36 -15.95 -4.82
N ILE A 94 10.61 -14.71 -4.47
CA ILE A 94 9.92 -13.99 -3.39
C ILE A 94 9.22 -12.80 -4.01
N ALA A 95 7.90 -12.73 -3.90
CA ALA A 95 7.11 -11.63 -4.45
C ALA A 95 6.30 -10.91 -3.38
N SER A 96 6.08 -9.61 -3.55
CA SER A 96 5.15 -8.86 -2.72
C SER A 96 3.73 -8.99 -3.28
N ALA A 97 2.84 -9.63 -2.54
CA ALA A 97 1.42 -9.75 -2.87
C ALA A 97 0.60 -8.53 -2.42
N GLY A 98 1.18 -7.65 -1.62
CA GLY A 98 0.54 -6.41 -1.17
C GLY A 98 1.18 -5.80 0.05
N THR A 99 0.82 -4.55 0.31
CA THR A 99 1.34 -3.76 1.43
C THR A 99 0.22 -3.03 2.16
N VAL A 100 0.35 -2.87 3.48
CA VAL A 100 -0.57 -2.08 4.31
C VAL A 100 0.22 -1.22 5.27
N THR A 101 0.11 0.10 5.13
CA THR A 101 0.70 1.04 6.10
C THR A 101 -0.12 1.01 7.39
N GLN A 102 0.55 0.85 8.52
CA GLN A 102 -0.09 0.81 9.85
C GLN A 102 -0.12 2.21 10.49
N GLU A 103 -0.97 2.38 11.51
CA GLU A 103 -1.12 3.66 12.22
C GLU A 103 0.17 4.14 12.91
N ASP A 104 1.07 3.22 13.26
CA ASP A 104 2.35 3.52 13.91
C ASP A 104 3.50 3.82 12.93
N GLY A 105 3.19 3.84 11.62
CA GLY A 105 4.15 4.09 10.54
C GLY A 105 4.91 2.84 10.10
N SER A 106 4.69 1.67 10.70
CA SER A 106 5.25 0.41 10.19
C SER A 106 4.51 -0.05 8.93
N LEU A 107 5.18 -0.83 8.09
CA LEU A 107 4.60 -1.41 6.89
C LEU A 107 4.39 -2.91 7.08
N ARG A 108 3.17 -3.37 6.84
CA ARG A 108 2.83 -4.77 6.78
C ARG A 108 2.93 -5.24 5.34
N LEU A 109 3.78 -6.24 5.09
CA LEU A 109 4.03 -6.84 3.79
C LEU A 109 3.41 -8.23 3.75
N TYR A 110 2.71 -8.53 2.67
CA TYR A 110 2.32 -9.90 2.35
C TYR A 110 3.26 -10.42 1.28
N LEU A 111 4.09 -11.40 1.64
CA LEU A 111 5.07 -11.97 0.73
C LEU A 111 4.61 -13.36 0.30
N THR A 112 4.61 -13.60 -1.00
CA THR A 112 4.45 -14.94 -1.57
C THR A 112 5.81 -15.48 -1.97
N THR A 113 5.97 -16.80 -1.85
CA THR A 113 7.19 -17.49 -2.26
C THR A 113 6.84 -18.65 -3.18
N GLU A 114 7.67 -18.90 -4.16
CA GLU A 114 7.60 -20.11 -5.02
C GLU A 114 8.95 -20.80 -5.04
N GLY A 115 8.99 -22.05 -4.62
CA GLY A 115 10.20 -22.87 -4.58
C GLY A 115 11.23 -22.45 -3.54
N ALA A 116 10.89 -21.58 -2.59
CA ALA A 116 11.73 -21.19 -1.46
C ALA A 116 11.54 -22.14 -0.28
N ASP A 117 12.58 -22.28 0.55
CA ASP A 117 12.51 -23.02 1.81
C ASP A 117 11.84 -22.17 2.89
N THR A 118 10.64 -22.57 3.34
CA THR A 118 9.82 -21.84 4.30
C THR A 118 10.53 -21.64 5.65
N GLU A 119 11.29 -22.63 6.13
CA GLU A 119 12.01 -22.53 7.41
C GLU A 119 13.17 -21.53 7.29
N GLU A 120 13.89 -21.54 6.15
CA GLU A 120 14.97 -20.59 5.88
C GLU A 120 14.43 -19.16 5.69
N VAL A 121 13.25 -18.98 5.04
CA VAL A 121 12.58 -17.68 4.95
C VAL A 121 12.30 -17.11 6.34
N LEU A 122 11.70 -17.90 7.24
CA LEU A 122 11.43 -17.48 8.62
C LEU A 122 12.72 -17.19 9.39
N ALA A 123 13.76 -18.02 9.22
CA ALA A 123 15.05 -17.80 9.87
C ALA A 123 15.74 -16.49 9.41
N VAL A 124 15.60 -16.13 8.13
CA VAL A 124 16.10 -14.84 7.62
C VAL A 124 15.31 -13.69 8.22
N LEU A 125 13.96 -13.78 8.21
CA LEU A 125 13.08 -12.74 8.76
C LEU A 125 13.33 -12.49 10.25
N ASP A 126 13.48 -13.55 11.04
CA ASP A 126 13.79 -13.47 12.49
C ASP A 126 15.16 -12.83 12.78
N GLY A 127 16.09 -12.92 11.83
CA GLY A 127 17.43 -12.34 11.96
C GLY A 127 17.54 -10.86 11.57
N GLU A 128 16.49 -10.24 11.03
CA GLU A 128 16.51 -8.87 10.53
C GLU A 128 16.00 -7.88 11.58
N GLU A 129 16.81 -6.87 11.92
CA GLU A 129 16.47 -5.85 12.93
C GLU A 129 15.27 -4.97 12.50
N THR A 130 15.04 -4.83 11.20
CA THR A 130 13.92 -4.06 10.65
C THR A 130 12.60 -4.82 10.66
N VAL A 131 12.63 -6.14 10.87
CA VAL A 131 11.43 -6.98 10.97
C VAL A 131 10.97 -7.02 12.43
N ARG A 132 9.74 -6.58 12.68
CA ARG A 132 9.12 -6.66 14.02
C ARG A 132 8.43 -7.99 14.28
N GLU A 133 7.74 -8.47 13.27
CA GLU A 133 6.93 -9.68 13.35
C GLU A 133 6.88 -10.35 11.98
N ALA A 134 6.99 -11.66 11.95
CA ALA A 134 6.85 -12.45 10.75
C ALA A 134 6.17 -13.79 11.05
N SER A 135 5.29 -14.23 10.16
CA SER A 135 4.63 -15.53 10.26
C SER A 135 4.29 -16.10 8.89
N CYS A 136 4.37 -17.41 8.75
CA CYS A 136 3.80 -18.11 7.61
C CYS A 136 2.28 -18.25 7.82
N VAL A 137 1.50 -17.68 6.92
CA VAL A 137 0.02 -17.70 6.98
C VAL A 137 -0.55 -18.94 6.33
N ALA A 138 0.08 -19.38 5.22
CA ALA A 138 -0.34 -20.55 4.46
C ALA A 138 0.86 -21.13 3.69
N GLU A 139 0.87 -22.46 3.53
CA GLU A 139 1.85 -23.15 2.70
C GLU A 139 1.15 -24.29 1.96
N HIS A 140 1.34 -24.37 0.65
CA HIS A 140 0.75 -25.41 -0.19
C HIS A 140 1.56 -25.60 -1.49
N ASP A 141 1.87 -26.86 -1.82
CA ASP A 141 2.50 -27.26 -3.08
C ASP A 141 3.81 -26.51 -3.44
N GLY A 142 4.60 -26.07 -2.43
CA GLY A 142 5.86 -25.34 -2.61
C GLY A 142 5.69 -23.83 -2.76
N GLU A 143 4.47 -23.33 -2.61
CA GLU A 143 4.15 -21.92 -2.46
C GLU A 143 3.83 -21.61 -1.00
N ALA A 144 4.27 -20.48 -0.49
CA ALA A 144 3.92 -20.03 0.84
C ALA A 144 3.57 -18.53 0.86
N LEU A 145 2.69 -18.15 1.81
CA LEU A 145 2.30 -16.77 2.09
C LEU A 145 2.79 -16.39 3.47
N PHE A 146 3.52 -15.30 3.54
CA PHE A 146 4.02 -14.73 4.79
C PHE A 146 3.38 -13.38 5.07
N ASP A 147 3.08 -13.12 6.34
CA ASP A 147 2.70 -11.83 6.89
C ASP A 147 3.90 -11.28 7.66
N VAL A 148 4.44 -10.15 7.21
CA VAL A 148 5.68 -9.57 7.72
C VAL A 148 5.47 -8.10 8.05
N THR A 149 5.76 -7.69 9.28
CA THR A 149 5.72 -6.28 9.67
C THR A 149 7.15 -5.73 9.75
N VAL A 150 7.43 -4.70 8.95
CA VAL A 150 8.74 -4.04 8.90
C VAL A 150 8.66 -2.58 9.34
N THR A 151 9.74 -2.10 9.93
CA THR A 151 9.88 -0.69 10.36
C THR A 151 10.62 0.16 9.35
N ASP A 152 11.46 -0.47 8.54
CA ASP A 152 12.26 0.17 7.50
C ASP A 152 12.47 -0.83 6.35
N SER A 153 12.25 -0.36 5.13
CA SER A 153 12.50 -1.13 3.91
C SER A 153 12.46 -0.21 2.70
N LEU A 154 13.08 -0.61 1.59
CA LEU A 154 12.94 0.12 0.33
C LEU A 154 11.47 0.27 -0.08
N ILE A 155 10.65 -0.75 0.15
CA ILE A 155 9.21 -0.68 -0.16
C ILE A 155 8.53 0.42 0.67
N ALA A 156 8.82 0.50 1.97
CA ALA A 156 8.28 1.54 2.84
C ALA A 156 8.70 2.93 2.35
N THR A 157 9.99 3.10 2.04
CA THR A 157 10.52 4.35 1.49
C THR A 157 9.83 4.75 0.19
N LEU A 158 9.64 3.83 -0.75
CA LEU A 158 8.95 4.10 -2.02
C LEU A 158 7.49 4.53 -1.78
N VAL A 159 6.76 3.83 -0.91
CA VAL A 159 5.36 4.15 -0.55
C VAL A 159 5.27 5.51 0.15
N ASP A 160 6.21 5.84 1.03
CA ASP A 160 6.26 7.14 1.72
C ASP A 160 6.52 8.31 0.76
N HIS A 161 7.22 8.04 -0.37
CA HIS A 161 7.40 9.01 -1.46
C HIS A 161 6.27 8.97 -2.51
N GLY A 162 5.15 8.34 -2.16
CA GLY A 162 3.95 8.34 -2.99
C GLY A 162 3.98 7.32 -4.14
N ALA A 163 4.95 6.43 -4.23
CA ALA A 163 4.93 5.37 -5.21
C ALA A 163 3.87 4.31 -4.88
N VAL A 164 3.23 3.80 -5.92
CA VAL A 164 2.32 2.65 -5.82
C VAL A 164 3.05 1.44 -6.39
N PRO A 165 3.41 0.45 -5.56
CA PRO A 165 4.01 -0.78 -6.03
C PRO A 165 3.03 -1.54 -6.93
N LYS A 166 3.49 -1.96 -8.12
CA LYS A 166 2.74 -2.82 -9.06
C LYS A 166 3.20 -4.25 -8.99
N SER A 167 4.51 -4.42 -8.98
CA SER A 167 5.15 -5.72 -8.86
C SER A 167 6.49 -5.54 -8.17
N ILE A 168 6.75 -6.35 -7.17
CA ILE A 168 8.05 -6.41 -6.52
C ILE A 168 8.37 -7.89 -6.39
N VAL A 169 9.43 -8.31 -7.09
CA VAL A 169 9.85 -9.72 -7.15
C VAL A 169 11.35 -9.79 -6.93
N SER A 170 11.79 -10.76 -6.17
CA SER A 170 13.21 -11.04 -5.97
C SER A 170 13.52 -12.51 -6.25
N GLU A 171 14.54 -12.73 -7.04
CA GLU A 171 15.04 -14.06 -7.39
C GLU A 171 16.58 -14.02 -7.41
N ASN A 172 17.21 -15.08 -6.87
CA ASN A 172 18.67 -15.23 -6.82
C ASN A 172 19.42 -14.03 -6.18
N GLY A 173 18.79 -13.30 -5.26
CA GLY A 173 19.37 -12.16 -4.58
C GLY A 173 19.24 -10.82 -5.30
N ILE A 174 18.56 -10.78 -6.46
CA ILE A 174 18.29 -9.56 -7.22
C ILE A 174 16.81 -9.23 -7.11
N ALA A 175 16.49 -8.03 -6.61
CA ALA A 175 15.12 -7.55 -6.50
C ALA A 175 14.77 -6.65 -7.69
N ARG A 176 13.60 -6.90 -8.31
CA ARG A 176 13.01 -6.10 -9.37
C ARG A 176 11.79 -5.38 -8.83
N TYR A 177 11.72 -4.11 -9.07
CA TYR A 177 10.63 -3.23 -8.68
C TYR A 177 9.96 -2.66 -9.92
N ALA A 178 8.64 -2.75 -10.00
CA ALA A 178 7.80 -1.99 -10.90
C ALA A 178 6.85 -1.14 -10.03
N ILE A 179 6.94 0.18 -10.15
CA ILE A 179 6.18 1.15 -9.37
C ILE A 179 5.50 2.17 -10.28
N GLU A 180 4.36 2.67 -9.86
CA GLU A 180 3.70 3.81 -10.50
C GLU A 180 3.88 5.09 -9.68
N LEU A 181 4.10 6.19 -10.36
CA LEU A 181 4.27 7.54 -9.80
C LEU A 181 3.41 8.55 -10.59
N PRO A 182 2.87 9.61 -9.94
CA PRO A 182 1.94 10.53 -10.61
C PRO A 182 2.62 11.48 -11.60
N TYR A 183 3.89 11.80 -11.42
CA TYR A 183 4.61 12.80 -12.19
C TYR A 183 6.05 12.40 -12.51
N GLU A 184 6.56 12.90 -13.67
CA GLU A 184 7.93 12.68 -14.11
C GLU A 184 8.98 13.21 -13.11
N ALA A 185 8.71 14.33 -12.45
CA ALA A 185 9.63 14.92 -11.47
C ALA A 185 9.81 13.99 -10.25
N GLU A 186 8.72 13.40 -9.77
CA GLU A 186 8.74 12.45 -8.65
C GLU A 186 9.45 11.15 -9.04
N ALA A 187 9.25 10.66 -10.27
CA ALA A 187 9.95 9.46 -10.74
C ALA A 187 11.49 9.62 -10.74
N ARG A 188 11.98 10.81 -11.13
CA ARG A 188 13.43 11.11 -11.08
C ARG A 188 13.94 11.25 -9.66
N GLU A 189 13.17 11.87 -8.78
CA GLU A 189 13.53 12.03 -7.37
C GLU A 189 13.59 10.67 -6.67
N VAL A 190 12.56 9.85 -6.85
CA VAL A 190 12.48 8.50 -6.27
C VAL A 190 13.59 7.60 -6.81
N PHE A 191 13.86 7.62 -8.12
CA PHE A 191 14.94 6.81 -8.67
C PHE A 191 16.32 7.28 -8.17
N GLY A 192 16.56 8.59 -8.11
CA GLY A 192 17.79 9.16 -7.56
C GLY A 192 18.00 8.77 -6.09
N LEU A 193 16.92 8.75 -5.29
CA LEU A 193 16.98 8.30 -3.91
C LEU A 193 17.38 6.81 -3.83
N VAL A 194 16.88 5.96 -4.73
CA VAL A 194 17.27 4.54 -4.77
C VAL A 194 18.73 4.39 -5.17
N GLU A 195 19.20 5.10 -6.21
CA GLU A 195 20.61 5.08 -6.65
C GLU A 195 21.57 5.56 -5.56
N ASP A 196 21.18 6.58 -4.79
CA ASP A 196 22.03 7.15 -3.74
C ASP A 196 22.17 6.23 -2.52
N ASN A 197 21.17 5.41 -2.23
CA ASN A 197 21.11 4.55 -1.04
C ASN A 197 21.47 3.09 -1.30
N TYR A 198 21.31 2.59 -2.52
CA TYR A 198 21.52 1.18 -2.87
C TYR A 198 22.53 1.03 -4.00
N GLN A 199 23.53 0.19 -3.78
CA GLN A 199 24.52 -0.12 -4.80
C GLN A 199 23.92 -1.00 -5.90
N SER A 200 24.46 -0.88 -7.12
CA SER A 200 24.03 -1.71 -8.26
C SER A 200 22.52 -1.62 -8.55
N THR A 201 22.04 -0.38 -8.62
CA THR A 201 20.68 -0.08 -9.11
C THR A 201 20.71 0.17 -10.60
N ASP A 202 19.93 -0.57 -11.37
CA ASP A 202 19.80 -0.41 -12.83
C ASP A 202 18.36 -0.07 -13.22
N LEU A 203 18.18 1.01 -13.97
CA LEU A 203 16.90 1.37 -14.57
C LEU A 203 16.60 0.42 -15.74
N VAL A 204 15.50 -0.32 -15.64
CA VAL A 204 15.07 -1.30 -16.66
C VAL A 204 14.05 -0.69 -17.61
N GLY A 205 13.09 0.07 -17.08
CA GLY A 205 12.02 0.66 -17.85
C GLY A 205 11.53 1.98 -17.29
N TYR A 206 11.09 2.85 -18.21
CA TYR A 206 10.44 4.12 -17.88
C TYR A 206 9.32 4.30 -18.91
N HIS A 207 8.08 4.20 -18.48
CA HIS A 207 6.91 4.26 -19.35
C HIS A 207 5.90 5.28 -18.83
N GLU A 208 5.52 6.23 -19.68
CA GLU A 208 4.36 7.09 -19.42
C GLU A 208 3.14 6.46 -20.09
N HIS A 209 2.09 6.22 -19.29
CA HIS A 209 0.83 5.74 -19.85
C HIS A 209 -0.37 6.43 -19.22
N GLU A 210 -1.48 6.44 -19.96
CA GLU A 210 -2.74 6.90 -19.42
C GLU A 210 -3.37 5.79 -18.58
N ARG A 211 -3.58 6.05 -17.30
CA ARG A 211 -4.38 5.17 -16.45
C ARG A 211 -5.82 5.62 -16.54
N PRO A 212 -6.73 4.80 -17.06
CA PRO A 212 -8.15 5.13 -16.98
C PRO A 212 -8.52 5.24 -15.50
N VAL A 213 -9.07 6.40 -15.10
CA VAL A 213 -9.68 6.53 -13.78
C VAL A 213 -10.84 5.56 -13.74
N GLN A 214 -10.69 4.47 -13.01
CA GLN A 214 -11.78 3.52 -12.80
C GLN A 214 -12.86 4.19 -11.98
N THR A 215 -13.91 4.64 -12.64
CA THR A 215 -15.07 5.20 -11.93
C THR A 215 -15.81 4.08 -11.20
N GLN A 216 -16.53 4.43 -10.13
CA GLN A 216 -17.39 3.48 -9.43
C GLN A 216 -18.36 2.74 -10.39
N GLN A 217 -18.72 3.39 -11.49
CA GLN A 217 -19.60 2.82 -12.51
C GLN A 217 -18.89 1.77 -13.36
N GLU A 218 -17.62 2.03 -13.72
CA GLU A 218 -16.77 1.08 -14.48
C GLU A 218 -16.42 -0.14 -13.63
N PHE A 219 -16.04 0.06 -12.36
CA PHE A 219 -15.84 -1.03 -11.42
C PHE A 219 -17.08 -1.94 -11.29
N ARG A 220 -18.28 -1.34 -11.16
CA ARG A 220 -19.52 -2.10 -11.12
C ARG A 220 -19.82 -2.82 -12.43
N ALA A 221 -19.49 -2.22 -13.57
CA ALA A 221 -19.70 -2.83 -14.88
C ALA A 221 -18.74 -4.03 -15.07
N ALA A 222 -17.47 -3.88 -14.72
CA ALA A 222 -16.49 -4.96 -14.77
C ALA A 222 -16.89 -6.15 -13.90
N LEU A 223 -17.34 -5.90 -12.66
CA LEU A 223 -17.87 -6.95 -11.80
C LEU A 223 -19.13 -7.62 -12.39
N ALA A 224 -20.05 -6.85 -12.96
CA ALA A 224 -21.28 -7.38 -13.54
C ALA A 224 -21.00 -8.31 -14.74
N GLU A 225 -20.00 -8.00 -15.57
CA GLU A 225 -19.58 -8.85 -16.68
C GLU A 225 -18.93 -10.17 -16.23
N ARG A 226 -18.31 -10.18 -15.06
CA ARG A 226 -17.63 -11.36 -14.50
C ARG A 226 -18.57 -12.31 -13.76
N PHE A 227 -19.71 -11.82 -13.24
CA PHE A 227 -20.66 -12.66 -12.53
C PHE A 227 -21.52 -13.51 -13.48
N THR A 228 -21.89 -14.70 -13.01
CA THR A 228 -23.06 -15.39 -13.53
C THR A 228 -24.31 -14.90 -12.79
N ASP A 229 -25.50 -15.02 -13.39
CA ASP A 229 -26.78 -14.63 -12.77
C ASP A 229 -26.95 -15.23 -11.36
N ARG A 230 -26.54 -16.51 -11.20
CA ARG A 230 -26.61 -17.23 -9.91
C ARG A 230 -25.64 -16.67 -8.87
N GLN A 231 -24.44 -16.27 -9.29
CA GLN A 231 -23.43 -15.67 -8.40
C GLN A 231 -23.86 -14.28 -7.96
N GLU A 232 -24.35 -13.47 -8.89
CA GLU A 232 -24.85 -12.13 -8.59
C GLU A 232 -26.05 -12.19 -7.64
N THR A 233 -27.00 -13.07 -7.93
CA THR A 233 -28.19 -13.28 -7.07
C THR A 233 -27.77 -13.71 -5.67
N ALA A 234 -26.88 -14.71 -5.54
CA ALA A 234 -26.42 -15.19 -4.24
C ALA A 234 -25.72 -14.10 -3.41
N LEU A 235 -24.88 -13.27 -4.06
CA LEU A 235 -24.19 -12.17 -3.37
C LEU A 235 -25.15 -11.05 -2.95
N ARG A 236 -26.09 -10.67 -3.83
CA ARG A 236 -27.08 -9.61 -3.55
C ARG A 236 -28.05 -10.03 -2.44
N THR A 237 -28.56 -11.25 -2.48
CA THR A 237 -29.47 -11.75 -1.45
C THR A 237 -28.77 -11.89 -0.10
N ALA A 238 -27.50 -12.32 -0.07
CA ALA A 238 -26.71 -12.35 1.15
C ALA A 238 -26.52 -10.94 1.75
N TYR A 239 -26.18 -9.95 0.91
CA TYR A 239 -25.97 -8.59 1.36
C TYR A 239 -27.27 -7.93 1.85
N LEU A 240 -28.31 -7.96 1.05
CA LEU A 240 -29.60 -7.33 1.37
C LEU A 240 -30.36 -8.03 2.50
N GLY A 241 -30.15 -9.34 2.67
CA GLY A 241 -30.75 -10.13 3.74
C GLY A 241 -30.01 -10.04 5.08
N GLY A 242 -28.92 -9.27 5.18
CA GLY A 242 -28.18 -9.13 6.43
C GLY A 242 -27.35 -10.36 6.82
N PHE A 243 -26.97 -11.21 5.84
CA PHE A 243 -26.11 -12.38 6.11
C PHE A 243 -24.73 -12.00 6.62
N PHE A 244 -24.22 -10.82 6.24
CA PHE A 244 -22.92 -10.28 6.66
C PHE A 244 -22.99 -9.39 7.89
N GLU A 245 -24.21 -9.13 8.42
CA GLU A 245 -24.39 -8.34 9.63
C GLU A 245 -24.01 -9.13 10.90
N TRP A 246 -23.76 -8.40 11.99
CA TRP A 246 -23.49 -9.02 13.28
C TRP A 246 -24.40 -8.42 14.38
N PRO A 247 -25.29 -9.20 14.96
CA PRO A 247 -25.62 -10.60 14.63
C PRO A 247 -26.28 -10.72 13.24
N ARG A 248 -26.19 -11.90 12.60
CA ARG A 248 -26.81 -12.15 11.29
C ARG A 248 -28.32 -12.06 11.37
N GLU A 249 -28.94 -11.45 10.37
CA GLU A 249 -30.39 -11.35 10.26
C GLU A 249 -31.02 -12.55 9.52
N VAL A 250 -30.24 -13.19 8.62
CA VAL A 250 -30.62 -14.35 7.84
C VAL A 250 -29.54 -15.41 7.84
N ASP A 251 -29.88 -16.66 7.76
CA ASP A 251 -28.93 -17.75 7.65
C ASP A 251 -28.77 -18.29 6.21
N GLY A 252 -27.80 -19.20 6.01
CA GLY A 252 -27.50 -19.74 4.69
C GLY A 252 -28.54 -20.74 4.18
N ASP A 253 -29.36 -21.32 5.04
CA ASP A 253 -30.47 -22.23 4.66
C ASP A 253 -31.61 -21.41 4.10
N GLU A 254 -32.00 -20.32 4.76
CA GLU A 254 -33.05 -19.40 4.31
C GLU A 254 -32.74 -18.78 2.94
N LEU A 255 -31.48 -18.41 2.74
CA LEU A 255 -31.01 -17.85 1.45
C LEU A 255 -30.98 -18.90 0.33
N ALA A 256 -30.60 -20.13 0.64
CA ALA A 256 -30.61 -21.24 -0.31
C ALA A 256 -32.03 -21.61 -0.72
N ASP A 257 -32.96 -21.66 0.23
CA ASP A 257 -34.40 -21.90 0.00
C ASP A 257 -35.00 -20.80 -0.89
N GLY A 258 -34.64 -19.53 -0.66
CA GLY A 258 -35.08 -18.39 -1.48
C GLY A 258 -34.61 -18.46 -2.95
N MET A 259 -33.52 -19.21 -3.22
CA MET A 259 -33.00 -19.45 -4.58
C MET A 259 -33.42 -20.82 -5.17
N ASP A 260 -34.15 -21.64 -4.43
CA ASP A 260 -34.53 -23.01 -4.79
C ASP A 260 -33.31 -23.91 -5.11
N ILE A 261 -32.28 -23.83 -4.25
CA ILE A 261 -31.04 -24.61 -4.35
C ILE A 261 -30.62 -25.16 -2.97
N SER A 262 -29.71 -26.15 -2.97
CA SER A 262 -29.19 -26.66 -1.72
C SER A 262 -28.20 -25.65 -1.08
N ARG A 263 -28.13 -25.67 0.26
CA ARG A 263 -27.17 -24.85 1.03
C ARG A 263 -25.71 -24.95 0.54
N PRO A 264 -25.15 -26.15 0.27
CA PRO A 264 -23.78 -26.26 -0.29
C PRO A 264 -23.65 -25.53 -1.63
N THR A 265 -24.66 -25.64 -2.52
CA THR A 265 -24.68 -24.98 -3.82
C THR A 265 -24.74 -23.46 -3.65
N TYR A 266 -25.58 -22.96 -2.73
CA TYR A 266 -25.63 -21.55 -2.39
C TYR A 266 -24.27 -21.02 -1.95
N HIS A 267 -23.61 -21.69 -0.99
CA HIS A 267 -22.29 -21.27 -0.52
C HIS A 267 -21.22 -21.35 -1.60
N GLN A 268 -21.31 -22.28 -2.55
CA GLN A 268 -20.42 -22.33 -3.70
C GLN A 268 -20.58 -21.09 -4.60
N HIS A 269 -21.82 -20.70 -4.92
CA HIS A 269 -22.09 -19.48 -5.69
C HIS A 269 -21.64 -18.22 -4.95
N LEU A 270 -21.93 -18.13 -3.65
CA LEU A 270 -21.55 -16.98 -2.83
C LEU A 270 -20.02 -16.85 -2.74
N ARG A 271 -19.28 -17.94 -2.49
CA ARG A 271 -17.82 -17.92 -2.45
C ARG A 271 -17.19 -17.55 -3.79
N ALA A 272 -17.72 -18.10 -4.89
CA ALA A 272 -17.24 -17.74 -6.22
C ALA A 272 -17.50 -16.27 -6.56
N ALA A 273 -18.63 -15.71 -6.12
CA ALA A 273 -18.91 -14.28 -6.27
C ALA A 273 -17.97 -13.41 -5.41
N GLN A 274 -17.79 -13.78 -4.14
CA GLN A 274 -16.85 -13.09 -3.25
C GLN A 274 -15.42 -13.10 -3.80
N HIS A 275 -14.95 -14.22 -4.30
CA HIS A 275 -13.61 -14.34 -4.91
C HIS A 275 -13.45 -13.32 -6.05
N LYS A 276 -14.41 -13.23 -6.96
CA LYS A 276 -14.39 -12.26 -8.07
C LYS A 276 -14.40 -10.80 -7.62
N VAL A 277 -15.10 -10.50 -6.53
CA VAL A 277 -15.07 -9.15 -5.92
C VAL A 277 -13.67 -8.84 -5.37
N PHE A 278 -13.07 -9.80 -4.68
CA PHE A 278 -11.74 -9.62 -4.11
C PHE A 278 -10.64 -9.55 -5.18
N GLU A 279 -10.73 -10.39 -6.24
CA GLU A 279 -9.85 -10.27 -7.40
C GLU A 279 -9.94 -8.88 -8.03
N GLU A 280 -11.16 -8.38 -8.28
CA GLU A 280 -11.34 -7.04 -8.86
C GLU A 280 -10.83 -5.94 -7.92
N LEU A 281 -10.99 -6.10 -6.61
CA LEU A 281 -10.55 -5.14 -5.62
C LEU A 281 -9.04 -5.13 -5.44
N PHE A 282 -8.39 -6.29 -5.44
CA PHE A 282 -6.98 -6.43 -5.08
C PHE A 282 -6.05 -6.58 -6.29
N GLU A 283 -6.52 -7.09 -7.42
CA GLU A 283 -5.68 -7.33 -8.61
C GLU A 283 -5.90 -6.27 -9.71
N SER A 284 -7.11 -5.71 -9.83
CA SER A 284 -7.43 -4.74 -10.90
C SER A 284 -7.25 -3.28 -10.47
N GLY A 285 -7.07 -3.01 -9.20
CA GLY A 285 -7.05 -1.65 -8.61
C GLY A 285 -5.68 -1.15 -8.17
N TYR A 286 -4.64 -1.97 -8.26
CA TYR A 286 -3.31 -1.59 -7.81
C TYR A 286 -2.27 -1.77 -8.89
#